data_c29641242f4c82449c94cf8c1d982274
#
_entry.id   c29641242f4c82449c94cf8c1d982274
#
_cell.length_a   1.000
_cell.length_b   1.000
_cell.length_c   1.000
_cell.angle_alpha   90.00
_cell.angle_beta   90.00
_cell.angle_gamma   90.00
#
_symmetry.space_group_name_H-M   'P 1'
#
loop_
_entity.id
_entity.type
_entity.pdbx_description
1 polymer ?
#
loop_
_entity_poly.entity_id
_entity_poly.type
_entity_poly.pdbx_seq_one_letter_code
_entity_poly.pdbx_strand_id
1 'polypeptide(L)' 'MKVSELKRLLKSYGCYEIASGKEHDVWYSPQNGARVRIPRHQSREVPNGTLKSILKQVGIQ' A
#
# COMPACT_ATOMS: atom_id res chain seq x y z
N MET A 1 7.34 7.99 -6.32
CA MET A 1 7.61 6.90 -5.36
C MET A 1 7.37 5.56 -6.02
N LYS A 2 8.30 4.63 -5.88
CA LYS A 2 8.14 3.28 -6.41
C LYS A 2 7.33 2.41 -5.46
N VAL A 3 6.74 1.33 -5.99
CA VAL A 3 5.95 0.40 -5.17
C VAL A 3 6.77 -0.13 -4.00
N SER A 4 8.05 -0.48 -4.23
CA SER A 4 8.92 -0.97 -3.16
C SER A 4 9.07 0.04 -2.03
N GLU A 5 9.16 1.32 -2.37
CA GLU A 5 9.25 2.39 -1.37
C GLU A 5 7.94 2.57 -0.63
N LEU A 6 6.82 2.49 -1.35
CA LEU A 6 5.50 2.57 -0.73
C LEU A 6 5.28 1.43 0.26
N LYS A 7 5.64 0.21 -0.12
CA LYS A 7 5.51 -0.95 0.77
C LYS A 7 6.38 -0.79 2.03
N ARG A 8 7.57 -0.24 1.87
CA ARG A 8 8.45 0.02 3.02
C ARG A 8 7.81 1.05 3.96
N LEU A 9 7.25 2.11 3.39
CA LEU A 9 6.56 3.13 4.16
C LEU A 9 5.38 2.53 4.93
N LEU A 10 4.56 1.73 4.25
CA LEU A 10 3.40 1.10 4.89
C LEU A 10 3.83 0.17 6.03
N LYS A 11 4.90 -0.59 5.85
CA LYS A 11 5.43 -1.45 6.91
C LYS A 11 5.85 -0.64 8.14
N SER A 12 6.40 0.55 7.94
CA SER A 12 6.82 1.39 9.05
C SER A 12 5.65 1.85 9.91
N TYR A 13 4.44 1.83 9.36
CA TYR A 13 3.20 2.13 10.09
C TYR A 13 2.47 0.87 10.56
N GLY A 14 3.10 -0.28 10.44
CA GLY A 14 2.51 -1.52 10.92
C GLY A 14 1.60 -2.22 9.91
N CYS A 15 1.48 -1.70 8.70
CA CYS A 15 0.70 -2.35 7.64
C CYS A 15 1.42 -3.60 7.15
N TYR A 16 0.65 -4.59 6.71
CA TYR A 16 1.23 -5.82 6.20
C TYR A 16 0.34 -6.48 5.17
N GLU A 17 0.95 -7.33 4.33
CA GLU A 17 0.23 -8.04 3.29
C GLU A 17 -0.58 -9.18 3.88
N ILE A 18 -1.84 -9.31 3.45
CA ILE A 18 -2.73 -10.37 3.88
C ILE A 18 -3.18 -11.29 2.74
N ALA A 19 -3.00 -10.87 1.48
CA ALA A 19 -3.34 -11.69 0.33
C ALA A 19 -2.54 -11.26 -0.87
N SER A 20 -2.25 -12.21 -1.77
CA SER A 20 -1.53 -11.94 -3.03
C SER A 20 -2.43 -12.24 -4.20
N GLY A 21 -2.49 -11.32 -5.16
CA GLY A 21 -3.20 -11.51 -6.42
C GLY A 21 -2.24 -11.50 -7.60
N LYS A 22 -2.80 -11.57 -8.83
CA LYS A 22 -1.97 -11.54 -10.03
C LYS A 22 -1.32 -10.18 -10.27
N GLU A 23 -2.07 -9.11 -10.08
CA GLU A 23 -1.61 -7.75 -10.35
C GLU A 23 -1.51 -6.89 -9.11
N HIS A 24 -2.27 -7.24 -8.06
CA HIS A 24 -2.31 -6.47 -6.83
C HIS A 24 -2.22 -7.39 -5.63
N ASP A 25 -1.56 -6.91 -4.60
CA ASP A 25 -1.56 -7.53 -3.29
C ASP A 25 -2.52 -6.75 -2.40
N VAL A 26 -3.15 -7.44 -1.44
CA VAL A 26 -4.02 -6.78 -0.46
C VAL A 26 -3.24 -6.60 0.83
N TRP A 27 -3.22 -5.37 1.31
CA TRP A 27 -2.55 -5.00 2.55
C TRP A 27 -3.56 -4.58 3.60
N TYR A 28 -3.26 -4.90 4.84
CA TYR A 28 -4.09 -4.53 5.98
C TYR A 28 -3.43 -3.40 6.76
N SER A 29 -4.23 -2.39 7.12
CA SER A 29 -3.79 -1.28 7.96
C SER A 29 -4.37 -1.43 9.36
N PRO A 30 -3.54 -1.68 10.39
CA PRO A 30 -4.03 -1.78 11.75
C PRO A 30 -4.47 -0.43 12.33
N GLN A 31 -4.08 0.67 11.70
CA GLN A 31 -4.44 2.00 12.19
C GLN A 31 -5.95 2.27 12.12
N ASN A 32 -6.59 1.78 11.08
CA ASN A 32 -8.03 2.00 10.89
C ASN A 32 -8.79 0.75 10.46
N GLY A 33 -8.11 -0.40 10.42
CA GLY A 33 -8.75 -1.66 10.02
C GLY A 33 -9.04 -1.77 8.53
N ALA A 34 -8.49 -0.89 7.71
CA ALA A 34 -8.78 -0.87 6.28
C ALA A 34 -7.93 -1.89 5.52
N ARG A 35 -8.48 -2.35 4.40
CA ARG A 35 -7.76 -3.18 3.43
C ARG A 35 -7.54 -2.33 2.19
N VAL A 36 -6.34 -2.42 1.62
CA VAL A 36 -5.99 -1.62 0.45
C VAL A 36 -5.26 -2.47 -0.56
N ARG A 37 -5.48 -2.17 -1.84
CA ARG A 37 -4.81 -2.86 -2.94
C ARG A 37 -3.54 -2.12 -3.29
N ILE A 38 -2.42 -2.82 -3.31
CA ILE A 38 -1.12 -2.27 -3.66
C ILE A 38 -0.63 -2.98 -4.92
N PRO A 39 -0.15 -2.25 -5.94
CA PRO A 39 0.43 -2.90 -7.12
C PRO A 39 1.55 -3.85 -6.74
N ARG A 40 1.64 -4.96 -7.46
CA ARG A 40 2.57 -6.03 -7.12
C ARG A 40 3.99 -5.78 -7.61
N HIS A 41 4.15 -5.08 -8.73
CA HIS A 41 5.45 -4.87 -9.35
C HIS A 41 6.28 -3.85 -8.58
N GLN A 42 7.33 -4.31 -7.92
CA GLN A 42 8.15 -3.50 -7.00
C GLN A 42 8.78 -2.28 -7.65
N SER A 43 9.19 -2.41 -8.91
CA SER A 43 9.87 -1.32 -9.63
C SER A 43 8.91 -0.32 -10.27
N ARG A 44 7.61 -0.57 -10.19
CA ARG A 44 6.62 0.30 -10.81
C ARG A 44 6.51 1.62 -10.05
N GLU A 45 6.38 2.70 -10.83
CA GLU A 45 6.15 4.01 -10.25
C GLU A 45 4.69 4.15 -9.80
N VAL A 46 4.47 4.69 -8.62
CA VAL A 46 3.12 4.95 -8.10
C VAL A 46 2.76 6.39 -8.42
N PRO A 47 1.72 6.64 -9.24
CA PRO A 47 1.29 8.01 -9.52
C PRO A 47 0.88 8.74 -8.25
N ASN A 48 1.09 10.05 -8.21
CA ASN A 48 0.81 10.85 -7.01
C ASN A 48 -0.64 10.73 -6.54
N GLY A 49 -1.60 10.71 -7.45
CA GLY A 49 -3.00 10.56 -7.09
C GLY A 49 -3.28 9.21 -6.43
N THR A 50 -2.71 8.15 -6.97
CA THR A 50 -2.82 6.81 -6.41
C THR A 50 -2.16 6.74 -5.03
N LEU A 51 -0.98 7.34 -4.90
CA LEU A 51 -0.27 7.38 -3.64
C LEU A 51 -1.09 8.06 -2.55
N LYS A 52 -1.64 9.23 -2.85
CA LYS A 52 -2.48 9.96 -1.89
C LYS A 52 -3.71 9.15 -1.50
N SER A 53 -4.34 8.50 -2.48
CA SER A 53 -5.51 7.66 -2.22
C SER A 53 -5.17 6.51 -1.28
N ILE A 54 -4.05 5.84 -1.52
CA ILE A 54 -3.61 4.72 -0.69
C ILE A 54 -3.33 5.19 0.74
N LEU A 55 -2.58 6.27 0.90
CA LEU A 55 -2.25 6.80 2.22
C LEU A 55 -3.50 7.20 2.99
N LYS A 56 -4.47 7.78 2.31
CA LYS A 56 -5.74 8.14 2.92
C LYS A 56 -6.53 6.90 3.36
N GLN A 57 -6.56 5.87 2.52
CA GLN A 57 -7.28 4.63 2.83
C GLN A 57 -6.69 3.91 4.05
N VAL A 58 -5.38 3.95 4.22
CA VAL A 58 -4.73 3.29 5.35
C VAL A 58 -4.64 4.17 6.60
N GLY A 59 -5.15 5.37 6.54
CA GLY A 59 -5.22 6.24 7.73
C GLY A 59 -3.92 6.94 8.09
N ILE A 60 -2.98 7.05 7.16
CA ILE A 60 -1.70 7.73 7.40
C ILE A 60 -1.81 9.23 7.17
N GLN A 61 -2.75 9.63 6.37
CA GLN A 61 -2.86 11.01 5.95
C GLN A 61 -4.23 11.60 6.28
#